data_641525d9d6793a88db2054663993c6bb
#
_entry.id   641525d9d6793a88db2054663993c6bb
#
_cell.length_a   1.000
_cell.length_b   1.000
_cell.length_c   1.000
_cell.angle_alpha   90.00
_cell.angle_beta   90.00
_cell.angle_gamma   90.00
#
_symmetry.space_group_name_H-M   'P 1'
#
loop_
_entity.id
_entity.type
_entity.pdbx_description
1 polymer ?
#
loop_
_entity_poly.entity_id
_entity_poly.type
_entity_poly.pdbx_seq_one_letter_code
_entity_poly.pdbx_strand_id
1 'polypeptide(L)'
;LKAPPERSIAFTIAVIALGAKMAKADGYVTTDEVKAFRQVFRIPSGEENNAARVFNLARQDVIGYERYAKRISLMFGQGHQTLIDLLEGLFHIATADNDYHPNEDKFLSTVSSIFGLKEAQFKAIRARCVPNMEPDPYTILGTNLNDDFEKIKGAWRNLVLTYHPDRMV
;
A
#
# COMPACT_ATOMS: atom_id res chain seq x y z
N LEU A 1 31.25 11.92 5.92
CA LEU A 1 30.22 10.88 5.78
C LEU A 1 28.87 11.59 5.74
N LYS A 2 28.13 11.51 4.63
CA LYS A 2 26.74 11.99 4.57
C LYS A 2 25.90 11.14 5.52
N ALA A 3 25.06 11.79 6.34
CA ALA A 3 24.08 11.06 7.15
C ALA A 3 23.17 10.19 6.26
N PRO A 4 22.75 9.00 6.72
CA PRO A 4 21.87 8.15 5.94
C PRO A 4 20.55 8.87 5.63
N PRO A 5 19.94 8.66 4.44
CA PRO A 5 18.76 9.39 3.97
C PRO A 5 17.61 9.38 4.98
N GLU A 6 17.42 8.29 5.73
CA GLU A 6 16.37 8.11 6.74
C GLU A 6 16.44 9.13 7.88
N ARG A 7 17.60 9.72 8.11
CA ARG A 7 17.79 10.75 9.15
C ARG A 7 17.65 12.18 8.63
N SER A 8 17.28 12.35 7.35
CA SER A 8 17.11 13.68 6.77
C SER A 8 15.73 14.24 7.07
N ILE A 9 15.67 15.54 7.39
CA ILE A 9 14.41 16.28 7.54
C ILE A 9 13.55 16.15 6.28
N ALA A 10 14.19 16.17 5.11
CA ALA A 10 13.49 16.04 3.83
C ALA A 10 12.79 14.69 3.66
N PHE A 11 13.41 13.61 4.13
CA PHE A 11 12.80 12.29 4.16
C PHE A 11 11.61 12.27 5.13
N THR A 12 11.80 12.73 6.36
CA THR A 12 10.73 12.79 7.37
C THR A 12 9.51 13.55 6.86
N ILE A 13 9.71 14.73 6.28
CA ILE A 13 8.60 15.53 5.70
C ILE A 13 7.90 14.75 4.57
N ALA A 14 8.66 14.13 3.67
CA ALA A 14 8.10 13.41 2.53
C ALA A 14 7.28 12.18 2.98
N VAL A 15 7.75 11.46 3.99
CA VAL A 15 7.06 10.28 4.56
C VAL A 15 5.79 10.70 5.29
N ILE A 16 5.85 11.76 6.11
CA ILE A 16 4.66 12.28 6.80
C ILE A 16 3.60 12.73 5.79
N ALA A 17 4.01 13.45 4.74
CA ALA A 17 3.09 13.91 3.70
C ALA A 17 2.49 12.73 2.92
N LEU A 18 3.29 11.71 2.58
CA LEU A 18 2.81 10.53 1.88
C LEU A 18 1.80 9.74 2.72
N GLY A 19 2.09 9.51 4.00
CA GLY A 19 1.19 8.82 4.93
C GLY A 19 -0.11 9.58 5.18
N ALA A 20 -0.05 10.92 5.29
CA ALA A 20 -1.24 11.75 5.45
C ALA A 20 -2.14 11.75 4.21
N LYS A 21 -1.55 11.69 3.01
CA LYS A 21 -2.29 11.57 1.75
C LYS A 21 -2.85 10.16 1.55
N MET A 22 -2.17 9.14 2.07
CA MET A 22 -2.67 7.77 2.13
C MET A 22 -3.96 7.71 2.96
N ALA A 23 -3.91 8.20 4.20
CA ALA A 23 -5.07 8.28 5.09
C ALA A 23 -6.23 9.15 4.55
N LYS A 24 -6.03 9.91 3.48
CA LYS A 24 -7.07 10.71 2.80
C LYS A 24 -7.58 10.06 1.51
N ALA A 25 -7.02 8.93 1.09
CA ALA A 25 -7.26 8.35 -0.23
C ALA A 25 -8.72 7.92 -0.46
N ASP A 26 -9.43 7.48 0.58
CA ASP A 26 -10.86 7.15 0.56
C ASP A 26 -11.78 8.38 0.74
N GLY A 27 -11.22 9.54 1.06
CA GLY A 27 -11.93 10.80 1.31
C GLY A 27 -12.08 11.18 2.78
N TYR A 28 -11.81 10.28 3.72
CA TYR A 28 -11.93 10.49 5.16
C TYR A 28 -10.63 10.10 5.86
N VAL A 29 -10.34 10.74 6.99
CA VAL A 29 -9.19 10.37 7.83
C VAL A 29 -9.75 9.93 9.18
N THR A 30 -9.65 8.65 9.45
CA THR A 30 -10.16 8.05 10.68
C THR A 30 -9.20 8.24 11.86
N THR A 31 -9.72 8.09 13.07
CA THR A 31 -8.88 8.15 14.30
C THR A 31 -7.89 6.98 14.35
N ASP A 32 -8.28 5.83 13.81
CA ASP A 32 -7.45 4.62 13.84
C ASP A 32 -6.32 4.69 12.83
N GLU A 33 -6.53 5.27 11.65
CA GLU A 33 -5.44 5.59 10.72
C GLU A 33 -4.44 6.60 11.30
N VAL A 34 -4.91 7.63 12.02
CA VAL A 34 -4.01 8.58 12.70
C VAL A 34 -3.20 7.89 13.80
N LYS A 35 -3.79 6.96 14.55
CA LYS A 35 -3.08 6.14 15.54
C LYS A 35 -2.04 5.24 14.87
N ALA A 36 -2.44 4.52 13.80
CA ALA A 36 -1.56 3.66 13.02
C ALA A 36 -0.39 4.46 12.42
N PHE A 37 -0.67 5.64 11.87
CA PHE A 37 0.38 6.54 11.38
C PHE A 37 1.43 6.86 12.45
N ARG A 38 1.00 7.18 13.68
CA ARG A 38 1.91 7.48 14.79
C ARG A 38 2.70 6.25 15.27
N GLN A 39 2.16 5.06 15.10
CA GLN A 39 2.84 3.80 15.44
C GLN A 39 3.92 3.45 14.40
N VAL A 40 3.59 3.62 13.12
CA VAL A 40 4.49 3.31 12.00
C VAL A 40 5.64 4.32 11.93
N PHE A 41 5.32 5.60 12.00
CA PHE A 41 6.31 6.68 11.85
C PHE A 41 6.72 7.23 13.22
N ARG A 42 7.88 6.78 13.67
CA ARG A 42 8.48 7.31 14.91
C ARG A 42 8.91 8.76 14.69
N ILE A 43 8.14 9.68 15.24
CA ILE A 43 8.45 11.11 15.20
C ILE A 43 9.46 11.38 16.32
N PRO A 44 10.62 12.03 16.02
CA PRO A 44 11.57 12.41 17.04
C PRO A 44 10.94 13.32 18.09
N SER A 45 11.35 13.14 19.35
CA SER A 45 10.90 13.97 20.47
C SER A 45 11.20 15.45 20.19
N GLY A 46 10.19 16.30 20.35
CA GLY A 46 10.29 17.74 20.07
C GLY A 46 9.86 18.15 18.65
N GLU A 47 9.67 17.18 17.75
CA GLU A 47 9.21 17.45 16.36
C GLU A 47 7.73 17.14 16.17
N GLU A 48 7.01 16.77 17.21
CA GLU A 48 5.59 16.34 17.13
C GLU A 48 4.68 17.44 16.57
N ASN A 49 4.92 18.70 16.96
CA ASN A 49 4.13 19.83 16.47
C ASN A 49 4.39 20.11 14.98
N ASN A 50 5.64 19.99 14.54
CA ASN A 50 6.01 20.14 13.14
C ASN A 50 5.44 19.00 12.30
N ALA A 51 5.53 17.75 12.77
CA ALA A 51 4.94 16.59 12.13
C ALA A 51 3.42 16.71 12.00
N ALA A 52 2.73 17.12 13.08
CA ALA A 52 1.29 17.35 13.06
C ALA A 52 0.89 18.45 12.06
N ARG A 53 1.68 19.51 11.95
CA ARG A 53 1.45 20.57 10.96
C ARG A 53 1.59 20.07 9.52
N VAL A 54 2.65 19.31 9.22
CA VAL A 54 2.87 18.71 7.89
C VAL A 54 1.73 17.75 7.57
N PHE A 55 1.37 16.88 8.50
CA PHE A 55 0.27 15.93 8.36
C PHE A 55 -1.05 16.65 8.07
N ASN A 56 -1.42 17.67 8.85
CA ASN A 56 -2.65 18.41 8.69
C ASN A 56 -2.73 19.19 7.36
N LEU A 57 -1.60 19.66 6.84
CA LEU A 57 -1.54 20.29 5.53
C LEU A 57 -1.68 19.24 4.41
N ALA A 58 -0.99 18.11 4.53
CA ALA A 58 -0.95 17.08 3.50
C ALA A 58 -2.28 16.34 3.34
N ARG A 59 -3.02 16.10 4.43
CA ARG A 59 -4.31 15.40 4.41
C ARG A 59 -5.48 16.20 3.85
N GLN A 60 -5.29 17.45 3.43
CA GLN A 60 -6.36 18.27 2.85
C GLN A 60 -6.81 17.75 1.49
N ASP A 61 -5.89 17.15 0.73
CA ASP A 61 -6.16 16.51 -0.54
C ASP A 61 -5.18 15.35 -0.80
N VAL A 62 -5.49 14.52 -1.80
CA VAL A 62 -4.63 13.40 -2.24
C VAL A 62 -3.66 13.82 -3.35
N ILE A 63 -3.88 14.97 -3.97
CA ILE A 63 -3.13 15.40 -5.15
C ILE A 63 -1.62 15.52 -4.87
N GLY A 64 -0.82 15.03 -5.81
CA GLY A 64 0.64 15.18 -5.78
C GLY A 64 1.38 14.21 -4.86
N TYR A 65 0.73 13.15 -4.36
CA TYR A 65 1.40 12.12 -3.58
C TYR A 65 2.53 11.42 -4.36
N GLU A 66 2.42 11.33 -5.67
CA GLU A 66 3.44 10.76 -6.54
C GLU A 66 4.77 11.53 -6.47
N ARG A 67 4.72 12.84 -6.22
CA ARG A 67 5.94 13.66 -6.05
C ARG A 67 6.70 13.27 -4.79
N TYR A 68 5.98 13.01 -3.70
CA TYR A 68 6.58 12.55 -2.44
C TYR A 68 7.15 11.14 -2.61
N ALA A 69 6.40 10.22 -3.23
CA ALA A 69 6.86 8.88 -3.52
C ALA A 69 8.13 8.87 -4.39
N LYS A 70 8.16 9.66 -5.49
CA LYS A 70 9.33 9.81 -6.36
C LYS A 70 10.54 10.36 -5.60
N ARG A 71 10.33 11.38 -4.76
CA ARG A 71 11.41 11.96 -3.96
C ARG A 71 12.00 10.97 -2.99
N ILE A 72 11.17 10.17 -2.33
CA ILE A 72 11.61 9.09 -1.44
C ILE A 72 12.36 8.02 -2.24
N SER A 73 11.81 7.56 -3.36
CA SER A 73 12.47 6.57 -4.22
C SER A 73 13.86 6.99 -4.69
N LEU A 74 14.03 8.28 -5.03
CA LEU A 74 15.33 8.83 -5.43
C LEU A 74 16.37 8.87 -4.30
N MET A 75 15.95 8.90 -3.03
CA MET A 75 16.87 8.92 -1.89
C MET A 75 17.54 7.56 -1.64
N PHE A 76 16.84 6.46 -1.96
CA PHE A 76 17.29 5.10 -1.66
C PHE A 76 17.66 4.30 -2.92
N GLY A 77 17.06 4.61 -4.05
CA GLY A 77 17.07 3.79 -5.26
C GLY A 77 15.90 2.79 -5.30
N GLN A 78 15.46 2.48 -6.52
CA GLN A 78 14.33 1.58 -6.75
C GLN A 78 14.58 0.19 -6.15
N GLY A 79 13.55 -0.40 -5.57
CA GLY A 79 13.60 -1.75 -4.99
C GLY A 79 14.38 -1.86 -3.67
N HIS A 80 14.82 -0.74 -3.08
CA HIS A 80 15.51 -0.75 -1.78
C HIS A 80 14.58 -1.23 -0.67
N GLN A 81 15.14 -1.98 0.31
CA GLN A 81 14.34 -2.57 1.39
C GLN A 81 13.54 -1.53 2.18
N THR A 82 14.12 -0.36 2.46
CA THR A 82 13.41 0.74 3.15
C THR A 82 12.14 1.18 2.43
N LEU A 83 12.08 1.10 1.08
CA LEU A 83 10.89 1.43 0.31
C LEU A 83 9.81 0.35 0.47
N ILE A 84 10.21 -0.91 0.62
CA ILE A 84 9.31 -2.03 0.89
C ILE A 84 8.72 -1.88 2.29
N ASP A 85 9.56 -1.62 3.30
CA ASP A 85 9.15 -1.41 4.69
C ASP A 85 8.19 -0.21 4.81
N LEU A 86 8.48 0.87 4.07
CA LEU A 86 7.59 2.03 4.00
C LEU A 86 6.23 1.69 3.37
N LEU A 87 6.23 0.91 2.28
CA LEU A 87 4.98 0.46 1.65
C LEU A 87 4.15 -0.41 2.60
N GLU A 88 4.78 -1.33 3.33
CA GLU A 88 4.11 -2.13 4.36
C GLU A 88 3.54 -1.26 5.49
N GLY A 89 4.26 -0.23 5.90
CA GLY A 89 3.76 0.76 6.85
C GLY A 89 2.54 1.53 6.35
N LEU A 90 2.51 1.89 5.06
CA LEU A 90 1.35 2.53 4.43
C LEU A 90 0.14 1.57 4.37
N PHE A 91 0.35 0.28 4.08
CA PHE A 91 -0.70 -0.73 4.18
C PHE A 91 -1.27 -0.84 5.60
N HIS A 92 -0.41 -0.80 6.61
CA HIS A 92 -0.85 -0.84 8.01
C HIS A 92 -1.76 0.35 8.37
N ILE A 93 -1.50 1.53 7.81
CA ILE A 93 -2.38 2.69 7.97
C ILE A 93 -3.71 2.47 7.26
N ALA A 94 -3.67 2.03 6.00
CA ALA A 94 -4.84 1.80 5.16
C ALA A 94 -5.80 0.73 5.71
N THR A 95 -5.29 -0.20 6.51
CA THR A 95 -6.11 -1.30 7.07
C THR A 95 -6.47 -1.07 8.54
N ALA A 96 -6.15 0.10 9.10
CA ALA A 96 -6.25 0.35 10.54
C ALA A 96 -7.71 0.38 11.06
N ASP A 97 -8.66 0.76 10.23
CA ASP A 97 -10.09 0.79 10.56
C ASP A 97 -10.86 -0.44 10.07
N ASN A 98 -10.15 -1.43 9.50
CA ASN A 98 -10.68 -2.65 8.89
C ASN A 98 -11.53 -2.43 7.62
N ASP A 99 -11.46 -1.25 6.99
CA ASP A 99 -12.10 -0.95 5.72
C ASP A 99 -11.01 -0.58 4.68
N TYR A 100 -10.64 -1.54 3.85
CA TYR A 100 -9.64 -1.32 2.81
C TYR A 100 -10.30 -0.89 1.50
N HIS A 101 -10.26 0.40 1.22
CA HIS A 101 -10.98 1.00 0.11
C HIS A 101 -10.24 0.86 -1.24
N PRO A 102 -10.96 0.72 -2.39
CA PRO A 102 -10.32 0.66 -3.72
C PRO A 102 -9.41 1.84 -4.08
N ASN A 103 -9.69 3.03 -3.56
CA ASN A 103 -8.83 4.21 -3.76
C ASN A 103 -7.49 4.08 -3.05
N GLU A 104 -7.47 3.43 -1.89
CA GLU A 104 -6.25 3.12 -1.14
C GLU A 104 -5.42 2.06 -1.87
N ASP A 105 -6.07 1.02 -2.40
CA ASP A 105 -5.40 0.02 -3.24
C ASP A 105 -4.72 0.66 -4.46
N LYS A 106 -5.42 1.56 -5.13
CA LYS A 106 -4.88 2.33 -6.27
C LYS A 106 -3.70 3.21 -5.87
N PHE A 107 -3.82 3.91 -4.73
CA PHE A 107 -2.75 4.74 -4.18
C PHE A 107 -1.50 3.89 -3.90
N LEU A 108 -1.65 2.79 -3.16
CA LEU A 108 -0.55 1.91 -2.78
C LEU A 108 0.07 1.20 -3.99
N SER A 109 -0.73 0.79 -4.96
CA SER A 109 -0.25 0.22 -6.23
C SER A 109 0.62 1.22 -7.01
N THR A 110 0.18 2.49 -7.09
CA THR A 110 0.95 3.55 -7.74
C THR A 110 2.26 3.83 -7.00
N VAL A 111 2.23 3.92 -5.68
CA VAL A 111 3.44 4.11 -4.84
C VAL A 111 4.40 2.95 -5.01
N SER A 112 3.91 1.71 -4.99
CA SER A 112 4.70 0.50 -5.22
C SER A 112 5.43 0.54 -6.57
N SER A 113 4.73 0.93 -7.63
CA SER A 113 5.31 1.09 -8.97
C SER A 113 6.42 2.16 -8.99
N ILE A 114 6.20 3.31 -8.34
CA ILE A 114 7.20 4.38 -8.21
C ILE A 114 8.44 3.90 -7.42
N PHE A 115 8.24 3.06 -6.42
CA PHE A 115 9.32 2.45 -5.63
C PHE A 115 10.08 1.36 -6.38
N GLY A 116 9.62 0.99 -7.59
CA GLY A 116 10.27 0.01 -8.47
C GLY A 116 9.96 -1.44 -8.11
N LEU A 117 8.87 -1.69 -7.39
CA LEU A 117 8.42 -3.05 -7.10
C LEU A 117 7.65 -3.62 -8.31
N LYS A 118 7.83 -4.90 -8.56
CA LYS A 118 7.06 -5.65 -9.57
C LYS A 118 5.63 -5.90 -9.04
N GLU A 119 4.69 -6.05 -9.95
CA GLU A 119 3.28 -6.33 -9.61
C GLU A 119 3.12 -7.57 -8.71
N ALA A 120 3.92 -8.62 -8.94
CA ALA A 120 3.91 -9.82 -8.09
C ALA A 120 4.35 -9.52 -6.64
N GLN A 121 5.33 -8.62 -6.45
CA GLN A 121 5.77 -8.20 -5.12
C GLN A 121 4.68 -7.39 -4.42
N PHE A 122 4.05 -6.45 -5.13
CA PHE A 122 2.92 -5.69 -4.60
C PHE A 122 1.78 -6.62 -4.15
N LYS A 123 1.37 -7.57 -5.00
CA LYS A 123 0.31 -8.56 -4.68
C LYS A 123 0.68 -9.40 -3.45
N ALA A 124 1.94 -9.81 -3.32
CA ALA A 124 2.41 -10.56 -2.16
C ALA A 124 2.36 -9.74 -0.86
N ILE A 125 2.77 -8.47 -0.90
CA ILE A 125 2.68 -7.56 0.25
C ILE A 125 1.21 -7.33 0.61
N ARG A 126 0.37 -6.99 -0.36
CA ARG A 126 -1.06 -6.78 -0.18
C ARG A 126 -1.74 -7.97 0.49
N ALA A 127 -1.46 -9.19 0.01
CA ALA A 127 -2.04 -10.41 0.57
C ALA A 127 -1.64 -10.67 2.04
N ARG A 128 -0.48 -10.17 2.48
CA ARG A 128 -0.05 -10.27 3.88
C ARG A 128 -0.64 -9.18 4.77
N CYS A 129 -0.84 -7.98 4.20
CA CYS A 129 -1.21 -6.79 4.97
C CYS A 129 -2.72 -6.58 5.05
N VAL A 130 -3.49 -7.05 4.06
CA VAL A 130 -4.95 -6.88 4.02
C VAL A 130 -5.62 -8.17 4.48
N PRO A 131 -6.10 -8.24 5.75
CA PRO A 131 -6.81 -9.41 6.23
C PRO A 131 -8.17 -9.55 5.52
N ASN A 132 -8.57 -10.79 5.26
CA ASN A 132 -9.85 -11.14 4.64
C ASN A 132 -10.07 -10.59 3.22
N MET A 133 -9.02 -10.23 2.52
CA MET A 133 -9.14 -9.96 1.11
C MET A 133 -9.52 -11.28 0.43
N GLU A 134 -10.76 -11.35 -0.08
CA GLU A 134 -11.13 -12.47 -0.93
C GLU A 134 -10.12 -12.52 -2.08
N PRO A 135 -9.43 -13.65 -2.29
CA PRO A 135 -8.48 -13.74 -3.37
C PRO A 135 -9.24 -13.42 -4.66
N ASP A 136 -8.68 -12.51 -5.46
CA ASP A 136 -9.25 -12.13 -6.75
C ASP A 136 -9.65 -13.39 -7.52
N PRO A 137 -10.94 -13.54 -7.92
CA PRO A 137 -11.43 -14.73 -8.59
C PRO A 137 -10.60 -15.16 -9.81
N TYR A 138 -10.08 -14.18 -10.54
CA TYR A 138 -9.22 -14.45 -11.70
C TYR A 138 -7.86 -15.03 -11.30
N THR A 139 -7.30 -14.59 -10.18
CA THR A 139 -6.07 -15.17 -9.61
C THR A 139 -6.31 -16.62 -9.16
N ILE A 140 -7.45 -16.92 -8.53
CA ILE A 140 -7.83 -18.30 -8.15
C ILE A 140 -7.95 -19.18 -9.39
N LEU A 141 -8.55 -18.67 -10.46
CA LEU A 141 -8.74 -19.37 -11.72
C LEU A 141 -7.45 -19.46 -12.56
N GLY A 142 -6.39 -18.76 -12.20
CA GLY A 142 -5.18 -18.67 -13.04
C GLY A 142 -5.42 -17.93 -14.36
N THR A 143 -6.36 -16.97 -14.37
CA THR A 143 -6.76 -16.17 -15.52
C THR A 143 -6.58 -14.69 -15.26
N ASN A 144 -6.84 -13.84 -16.26
CA ASN A 144 -6.83 -12.38 -16.13
C ASN A 144 -8.21 -11.81 -16.46
N LEU A 145 -8.53 -10.62 -15.93
CA LEU A 145 -9.77 -9.90 -16.21
C LEU A 145 -10.05 -9.71 -17.71
N ASN A 146 -8.99 -9.58 -18.51
CA ASN A 146 -9.06 -9.35 -19.96
C ASN A 146 -9.02 -10.64 -20.80
N ASP A 147 -8.98 -11.81 -20.17
CA ASP A 147 -9.07 -13.09 -20.88
C ASP A 147 -10.49 -13.29 -21.44
N ASP A 148 -10.59 -14.01 -22.53
CA ASP A 148 -11.90 -14.30 -23.12
C ASP A 148 -12.74 -15.22 -22.22
N PHE A 149 -14.06 -15.15 -22.40
CA PHE A 149 -15.02 -15.89 -21.59
C PHE A 149 -14.78 -17.41 -21.63
N GLU A 150 -14.40 -17.98 -22.77
CA GLU A 150 -14.18 -19.42 -22.92
C GLU A 150 -12.93 -19.88 -22.14
N LYS A 151 -11.88 -19.06 -22.09
CA LYS A 151 -10.69 -19.32 -21.28
C LYS A 151 -11.01 -19.31 -19.77
N ILE A 152 -11.74 -18.28 -19.31
CA ILE A 152 -12.17 -18.15 -17.92
C ILE A 152 -13.08 -19.34 -17.53
N LYS A 153 -14.04 -19.68 -18.37
CA LYS A 153 -14.96 -20.79 -18.16
C LYS A 153 -14.24 -22.15 -18.17
N GLY A 154 -13.24 -22.31 -19.02
CA GLY A 154 -12.41 -23.52 -19.07
C GLY A 154 -11.60 -23.69 -17.78
N ALA A 155 -10.98 -22.62 -17.29
CA ALA A 155 -10.24 -22.61 -16.02
C ALA A 155 -11.15 -22.94 -14.84
N TRP A 156 -12.34 -22.36 -14.76
CA TRP A 156 -13.34 -22.66 -13.74
C TRP A 156 -13.75 -24.14 -13.76
N ARG A 157 -14.05 -24.70 -14.94
CA ARG A 157 -14.41 -26.13 -15.08
C ARG A 157 -13.29 -27.04 -14.57
N ASN A 158 -12.04 -26.75 -14.92
CA ASN A 158 -10.89 -27.53 -14.46
C ASN A 158 -10.75 -27.47 -12.94
N LEU A 159 -10.91 -26.29 -12.34
CA LEU A 159 -10.82 -26.12 -10.90
C LEU A 159 -11.95 -26.90 -10.18
N VAL A 160 -13.19 -26.79 -10.66
CA VAL A 160 -14.33 -27.54 -10.12
C VAL A 160 -14.10 -29.04 -10.24
N LEU A 161 -13.64 -29.53 -11.39
CA LEU A 161 -13.34 -30.96 -11.58
C LEU A 161 -12.23 -31.47 -10.65
N THR A 162 -11.26 -30.60 -10.30
CA THR A 162 -10.15 -30.97 -9.41
C THR A 162 -10.54 -30.98 -7.93
N TYR A 163 -11.36 -30.02 -7.50
CA TYR A 163 -11.68 -29.76 -6.10
C TYR A 163 -13.15 -30.06 -5.74
N HIS A 164 -13.91 -30.72 -6.60
CA HIS A 164 -15.31 -31.06 -6.30
C HIS A 164 -15.37 -32.02 -5.09
N PRO A 165 -16.20 -31.70 -4.07
CA PRO A 165 -16.28 -32.49 -2.84
C PRO A 165 -16.58 -33.98 -3.08
N ASP A 166 -17.35 -34.32 -4.12
CA ASP A 166 -17.69 -35.72 -4.46
C ASP A 166 -16.50 -36.55 -5.01
N ARG A 167 -15.35 -35.92 -5.25
CA ARG A 167 -14.11 -36.59 -5.69
C ARG A 167 -13.05 -36.69 -4.60
N MET A 168 -13.31 -36.16 -3.40
CA MET A 168 -12.41 -36.26 -2.25
C MET A 168 -12.79 -37.42 -1.32
N VAL A 169 -13.48 -38.45 -1.82
CA VAL A 169 -13.79 -39.71 -1.10
C VAL A 169 -12.81 -40.79 -1.49
#